data_628f661dec7193e50ac77688735a47e1
#
_entry.id   628f661dec7193e50ac77688735a47e1
#
_cell.length_a   1.000
_cell.length_b   1.000
_cell.length_c   1.000
_cell.angle_alpha   90.00
_cell.angle_beta   90.00
_cell.angle_gamma   90.00
#
_symmetry.space_group_name_H-M   'P 1'
#
loop_
_entity.id
_entity.type
_entity.pdbx_description
1 polymer ?
#
loop_
_entity_poly.entity_id
_entity_poly.type
_entity_poly.pdbx_seq_one_letter_code
_entity_poly.pdbx_strand_id
1 'polypeptide(L)'
;MRKILSVLLSIAAVFIMCSCTLVSASAPGTEYGSFTIEKTSSYDGKYYAYMTQHDQMIVVNIYSEDDNEVFTFEPCRKSDFWGICWENDSYNLWVQSGDLGILCYTMSDEVWSLDLDAVRPDYIISKYDELGA
;
A
#
# COMPACT_ATOMS: atom_id res chain seq x y z
N MET A 1 21.33 -21.13 -70.86
CA MET A 1 20.32 -21.52 -69.82
C MET A 1 20.60 -20.76 -68.55
N ARG A 2 19.91 -19.71 -68.34
CA ARG A 2 20.14 -18.85 -67.18
C ARG A 2 19.11 -19.17 -66.12
N LYS A 3 19.56 -19.73 -65.01
CA LYS A 3 18.70 -19.94 -63.84
C LYS A 3 18.69 -18.61 -63.05
N ILE A 4 17.58 -17.95 -63.14
CA ILE A 4 17.29 -16.77 -62.32
C ILE A 4 16.91 -17.30 -60.97
N LEU A 5 17.83 -17.14 -60.00
CA LEU A 5 17.58 -17.47 -58.64
C LEU A 5 16.81 -16.29 -58.00
N SER A 6 15.54 -16.48 -57.91
CA SER A 6 14.64 -15.52 -57.25
C SER A 6 14.89 -15.59 -55.74
N VAL A 7 15.65 -14.63 -55.24
CA VAL A 7 15.78 -14.45 -53.79
C VAL A 7 14.54 -13.75 -53.29
N LEU A 8 13.60 -14.54 -52.81
CA LEU A 8 12.49 -14.03 -52.02
C LEU A 8 13.04 -13.57 -50.66
N LEU A 9 13.29 -12.30 -50.58
CA LEU A 9 13.61 -11.65 -49.33
C LEU A 9 12.33 -11.58 -48.49
N SER A 10 12.12 -12.59 -47.66
CA SER A 10 11.07 -12.55 -46.64
C SER A 10 11.47 -11.55 -45.58
N ILE A 11 10.96 -10.33 -45.74
CA ILE A 11 10.99 -9.35 -44.65
C ILE A 11 9.99 -9.82 -43.61
N ALA A 12 10.47 -10.59 -42.64
CA ALA A 12 9.76 -10.83 -41.42
C ALA A 12 9.73 -9.51 -40.64
N ALA A 13 8.66 -8.76 -40.81
CA ALA A 13 8.38 -7.64 -39.95
C ALA A 13 8.11 -8.20 -38.55
N VAL A 14 9.13 -8.22 -37.73
CA VAL A 14 9.00 -8.44 -36.31
C VAL A 14 8.30 -7.20 -35.74
N PHE A 15 6.99 -7.24 -35.65
CA PHE A 15 6.23 -6.35 -34.81
C PHE A 15 6.61 -6.65 -33.36
N ILE A 16 7.64 -5.95 -32.88
CA ILE A 16 7.85 -5.82 -31.46
C ILE A 16 6.68 -4.96 -30.97
N MET A 17 5.64 -5.66 -30.50
CA MET A 17 4.59 -5.06 -29.69
C MET A 17 5.28 -4.60 -28.40
N CYS A 18 5.83 -3.40 -28.44
CA CYS A 18 6.20 -2.68 -27.24
C CYS A 18 4.85 -2.38 -26.53
N SER A 19 4.40 -3.35 -25.74
CA SER A 19 3.35 -3.10 -24.77
C SER A 19 3.94 -2.12 -23.77
N CYS A 20 3.88 -0.84 -24.11
CA CYS A 20 3.93 0.20 -23.13
C CYS A 20 2.70 -0.02 -22.24
N THR A 21 2.84 -0.79 -21.18
CA THR A 21 2.01 -0.63 -20.01
C THR A 21 2.23 0.81 -19.60
N LEU A 22 1.29 1.67 -19.96
CA LEU A 22 1.13 2.97 -19.35
C LEU A 22 0.84 2.67 -17.87
N VAL A 23 1.91 2.60 -17.08
CA VAL A 23 1.80 2.83 -15.67
C VAL A 23 1.34 4.26 -15.61
N SER A 24 0.03 4.46 -15.40
CA SER A 24 -0.51 5.75 -15.02
C SER A 24 0.22 6.10 -13.73
N ALA A 25 1.28 6.89 -13.85
CA ALA A 25 1.81 7.61 -12.75
C ALA A 25 0.70 8.60 -12.36
N SER A 26 -0.10 8.24 -11.38
CA SER A 26 -1.03 9.15 -10.71
C SER A 26 -0.18 10.34 -10.28
N ALA A 27 -0.60 11.53 -10.65
CA ALA A 27 0.08 12.75 -10.25
C ALA A 27 0.17 12.74 -8.72
N PRO A 28 1.36 13.00 -8.14
CA PRO A 28 1.47 13.09 -6.69
C PRO A 28 0.65 14.30 -6.26
N GLY A 29 -0.47 14.08 -5.56
CA GLY A 29 -1.10 15.20 -4.90
C GLY A 29 -2.59 15.23 -4.66
N THR A 30 -3.39 14.23 -5.00
CA THR A 30 -4.85 14.30 -4.76
C THR A 30 -5.53 12.98 -4.41
N GLU A 31 -4.78 11.93 -4.18
CA GLU A 31 -5.39 10.70 -3.68
C GLU A 31 -5.46 10.78 -2.16
N TYR A 32 -6.68 10.93 -1.64
CA TYR A 32 -6.92 10.88 -0.20
C TYR A 32 -6.51 9.50 0.33
N GLY A 33 -5.82 9.47 1.47
CA GLY A 33 -5.51 8.23 2.15
C GLY A 33 -6.80 7.53 2.57
N SER A 34 -7.00 6.33 2.09
CA SER A 34 -8.20 5.53 2.38
C SER A 34 -7.87 4.42 3.36
N PHE A 35 -8.62 4.38 4.49
CA PHE A 35 -8.52 3.26 5.42
C PHE A 35 -9.11 2.00 4.82
N THR A 36 -8.34 0.92 4.84
CA THR A 36 -8.73 -0.38 4.32
C THR A 36 -8.59 -1.48 5.36
N ILE A 37 -9.39 -2.53 5.22
CA ILE A 37 -9.26 -3.78 5.96
C ILE A 37 -8.52 -4.85 5.15
N GLU A 38 -8.13 -4.52 3.94
CA GLU A 38 -7.43 -5.40 3.02
C GLU A 38 -5.91 -5.29 3.18
N LYS A 39 -5.17 -6.27 2.64
CA LYS A 39 -3.71 -6.19 2.53
C LYS A 39 -3.35 -4.92 1.75
N THR A 40 -2.46 -4.11 2.30
CA THR A 40 -2.04 -2.84 1.68
C THR A 40 -0.53 -2.65 1.81
N SER A 41 0.08 -2.00 0.81
CA SER A 41 1.52 -1.79 0.73
C SER A 41 1.90 -0.35 1.03
N SER A 42 3.11 -0.16 1.58
CA SER A 42 3.73 1.16 1.74
C SER A 42 3.94 1.83 0.37
N TYR A 43 4.20 3.13 0.38
CA TYR A 43 4.34 3.97 -0.81
C TYR A 43 5.37 3.48 -1.83
N ASP A 44 6.42 2.79 -1.39
CA ASP A 44 7.49 2.26 -2.24
C ASP A 44 7.45 0.72 -2.38
N GLY A 45 6.46 0.07 -1.75
CA GLY A 45 6.26 -1.38 -1.80
C GLY A 45 7.22 -2.21 -0.94
N LYS A 46 8.12 -1.59 -0.17
CA LYS A 46 9.08 -2.33 0.69
C LYS A 46 8.43 -3.02 1.87
N TYR A 47 7.30 -2.50 2.31
CA TYR A 47 6.51 -3.09 3.39
C TYR A 47 5.07 -3.29 2.94
N TYR A 48 4.43 -4.27 3.52
CA TYR A 48 2.98 -4.42 3.44
C TYR A 48 2.40 -4.80 4.79
N ALA A 49 1.16 -4.43 5.01
CA ALA A 49 0.43 -4.76 6.22
C ALA A 49 -0.86 -5.50 5.90
N TYR A 50 -1.25 -6.42 6.76
CA TYR A 50 -2.57 -7.01 6.76
C TYR A 50 -3.01 -7.34 8.18
N MET A 51 -4.30 -7.59 8.34
CA MET A 51 -4.89 -7.87 9.63
C MET A 51 -5.28 -9.33 9.76
N THR A 52 -5.03 -9.86 10.95
CA THR A 52 -5.57 -11.13 11.42
C THR A 52 -6.39 -10.89 12.68
N GLN A 53 -7.11 -11.89 13.13
CA GLN A 53 -7.86 -11.81 14.36
C GLN A 53 -7.34 -12.87 15.33
N HIS A 54 -7.09 -12.43 16.56
CA HIS A 54 -6.81 -13.31 17.66
C HIS A 54 -7.82 -13.02 18.78
N ASP A 55 -8.69 -13.97 19.08
CA ASP A 55 -9.84 -13.81 19.98
C ASP A 55 -10.75 -12.63 19.54
N GLN A 56 -10.84 -11.60 20.37
CA GLN A 56 -11.61 -10.37 20.09
C GLN A 56 -10.76 -9.22 19.61
N MET A 57 -9.43 -9.42 19.50
CA MET A 57 -8.48 -8.39 19.09
C MET A 57 -8.15 -8.48 17.59
N ILE A 58 -7.96 -7.34 16.99
CA ILE A 58 -7.29 -7.25 15.68
C ILE A 58 -5.79 -7.32 15.92
N VAL A 59 -5.12 -8.10 15.10
CA VAL A 59 -3.67 -8.15 15.03
C VAL A 59 -3.24 -7.59 13.68
N VAL A 60 -2.48 -6.52 13.70
CA VAL A 60 -1.86 -5.96 12.49
C VAL A 60 -0.45 -6.52 12.37
N ASN A 61 -0.16 -7.10 11.21
CA ASN A 61 1.13 -7.70 10.91
C ASN A 61 1.77 -6.92 9.77
N ILE A 62 3.00 -6.45 9.98
CA ILE A 62 3.79 -5.76 8.96
C ILE A 62 4.90 -6.70 8.49
N TYR A 63 5.03 -6.83 7.18
CA TYR A 63 6.03 -7.65 6.51
C TYR A 63 6.89 -6.80 5.59
N SER A 64 8.14 -7.20 5.42
CA SER A 64 9.00 -6.68 4.35
C SER A 64 8.60 -7.26 2.98
N GLU A 65 9.14 -6.70 1.91
CA GLU A 65 8.97 -7.20 0.54
C GLU A 65 9.43 -8.65 0.35
N ASP A 66 10.33 -9.13 1.21
CA ASP A 66 10.83 -10.51 1.23
C ASP A 66 9.96 -11.47 2.07
N ASP A 67 8.75 -11.08 2.43
CA ASP A 67 7.80 -11.82 3.26
C ASP A 67 8.30 -12.16 4.69
N ASN A 68 9.23 -11.36 5.23
CA ASN A 68 9.63 -11.47 6.62
C ASN A 68 8.74 -10.59 7.50
N GLU A 69 8.14 -11.16 8.53
CA GLU A 69 7.44 -10.39 9.55
C GLU A 69 8.44 -9.48 10.29
N VAL A 70 8.20 -8.18 10.24
CA VAL A 70 9.08 -7.17 10.85
C VAL A 70 8.46 -6.53 12.06
N PHE A 71 7.12 -6.55 12.16
CA PHE A 71 6.41 -6.02 13.31
C PHE A 71 4.99 -6.57 13.39
N THR A 72 4.49 -6.78 14.62
CA THR A 72 3.11 -7.15 14.88
C THR A 72 2.60 -6.42 16.12
N PHE A 73 1.33 -6.03 16.13
CA PHE A 73 0.71 -5.32 17.25
C PHE A 73 -0.81 -5.50 17.28
N GLU A 74 -1.40 -5.26 18.43
CA GLU A 74 -2.84 -5.37 18.67
C GLU A 74 -3.41 -3.97 18.99
N PRO A 75 -3.88 -3.20 17.98
CA PRO A 75 -4.29 -1.82 18.20
C PRO A 75 -5.61 -1.70 18.96
N CYS A 76 -6.58 -2.57 18.71
CA CYS A 76 -7.90 -2.46 19.27
C CYS A 76 -8.72 -3.76 19.11
N ARG A 77 -9.93 -3.75 19.67
CA ARG A 77 -10.90 -4.82 19.47
C ARG A 77 -11.42 -4.82 18.03
N LYS A 78 -11.82 -5.99 17.56
CA LYS A 78 -12.41 -6.17 16.23
C LYS A 78 -13.65 -5.31 16.01
N SER A 79 -14.51 -5.17 17.04
CA SER A 79 -15.74 -4.37 16.96
C SER A 79 -15.46 -2.90 16.65
N ASP A 80 -14.31 -2.41 17.09
CA ASP A 80 -13.94 -0.99 17.04
C ASP A 80 -12.94 -0.68 15.92
N PHE A 81 -12.49 -1.69 15.19
CA PHE A 81 -11.50 -1.54 14.13
C PHE A 81 -12.14 -1.07 12.82
N TRP A 82 -11.63 0.03 12.24
CA TRP A 82 -12.13 0.61 11.01
C TRP A 82 -11.17 0.51 9.83
N GLY A 83 -9.90 0.26 10.06
CA GLY A 83 -8.93 0.03 9.00
C GLY A 83 -7.54 0.57 9.27
N ILE A 84 -6.67 0.36 8.30
CA ILE A 84 -5.30 0.87 8.24
C ILE A 84 -5.09 1.69 6.97
N CYS A 85 -4.15 2.65 7.03
CA CYS A 85 -3.78 3.49 5.90
C CYS A 85 -2.29 3.84 5.99
N TRP A 86 -1.52 3.59 4.92
CA TRP A 86 -0.15 4.06 4.80
C TRP A 86 -0.10 5.53 4.39
N GLU A 87 0.89 6.25 4.87
CA GLU A 87 1.22 7.56 4.30
C GLU A 87 1.83 7.42 2.90
N ASN A 88 1.68 8.47 2.09
CA ASN A 88 2.11 8.47 0.70
C ASN A 88 3.62 8.62 0.50
N ASP A 89 4.38 9.02 1.52
CA ASP A 89 5.79 9.37 1.43
C ASP A 89 6.63 8.95 2.65
N SER A 90 6.04 8.20 3.56
CA SER A 90 6.71 7.70 4.77
C SER A 90 6.27 6.28 5.11
N TYR A 91 6.92 5.67 6.08
CA TYR A 91 6.52 4.36 6.60
C TYR A 91 5.54 4.49 7.79
N ASN A 92 4.88 5.62 7.92
CA ASN A 92 3.83 5.76 8.91
C ASN A 92 2.60 4.96 8.50
N LEU A 93 2.17 4.07 9.38
CA LEU A 93 0.95 3.30 9.25
C LEU A 93 -0.09 3.82 10.25
N TRP A 94 -1.15 4.39 9.72
CA TRP A 94 -2.26 4.89 10.48
C TRP A 94 -3.29 3.79 10.70
N VAL A 95 -3.78 3.68 11.93
CA VAL A 95 -4.83 2.75 12.32
C VAL A 95 -6.00 3.55 12.85
N GLN A 96 -7.19 3.32 12.31
CA GLN A 96 -8.39 3.94 12.80
C GLN A 96 -9.23 2.97 13.62
N SER A 97 -9.60 3.41 14.82
CA SER A 97 -10.45 2.70 15.77
C SER A 97 -11.63 3.57 16.20
N GLY A 98 -12.77 2.93 16.44
CA GLY A 98 -13.99 3.60 16.87
C GLY A 98 -13.92 4.14 18.30
N ASP A 99 -13.12 3.55 19.16
CA ASP A 99 -12.99 3.91 20.57
C ASP A 99 -11.70 4.70 20.89
N LEU A 100 -10.59 4.41 20.21
CA LEU A 100 -9.29 5.04 20.44
C LEU A 100 -8.99 6.19 19.46
N GLY A 101 -9.80 6.38 18.43
CA GLY A 101 -9.53 7.35 17.38
C GLY A 101 -8.51 6.87 16.37
N ILE A 102 -7.59 7.74 15.96
CA ILE A 102 -6.55 7.43 14.97
C ILE A 102 -5.20 7.33 15.67
N LEU A 103 -4.53 6.20 15.47
CA LEU A 103 -3.21 5.91 16.00
C LEU A 103 -2.20 5.87 14.85
N CYS A 104 -0.96 6.31 15.10
CA CYS A 104 0.14 6.21 14.16
C CYS A 104 1.20 5.25 14.66
N TYR A 105 1.58 4.31 13.82
CA TYR A 105 2.76 3.47 14.03
C TYR A 105 3.83 3.91 13.04
N THR A 106 4.98 4.32 13.56
CA THR A 106 6.09 4.86 12.78
C THR A 106 7.31 3.97 12.88
N MET A 107 8.15 4.00 11.86
CA MET A 107 9.43 3.32 11.85
C MET A 107 10.56 4.34 12.00
N SER A 108 11.39 4.16 13.03
CA SER A 108 12.61 4.92 13.26
C SER A 108 13.76 3.96 13.56
N ASP A 109 14.90 4.14 12.89
CA ASP A 109 16.07 3.27 13.04
C ASP A 109 15.73 1.76 12.90
N GLU A 110 14.91 1.42 11.91
CA GLU A 110 14.43 0.06 11.63
C GLU A 110 13.55 -0.54 12.76
N VAL A 111 13.10 0.26 13.70
CA VAL A 111 12.20 -0.16 14.78
C VAL A 111 10.84 0.51 14.64
N TRP A 112 9.80 -0.30 14.68
CA TRP A 112 8.41 0.16 14.68
C TRP A 112 7.95 0.46 16.11
N SER A 113 7.21 1.57 16.25
CA SER A 113 6.63 1.97 17.54
C SER A 113 5.38 2.81 17.36
N LEU A 114 4.52 2.83 18.38
CA LEU A 114 3.39 3.74 18.46
C LEU A 114 3.90 5.17 18.70
N ASP A 115 3.52 6.10 17.84
CA ASP A 115 3.79 7.53 17.98
C ASP A 115 2.49 8.27 18.36
N LEU A 116 2.41 8.69 19.61
CA LEU A 116 1.26 9.43 20.15
C LEU A 116 1.29 10.91 19.78
N ASP A 117 2.43 11.43 19.33
CA ASP A 117 2.63 12.83 18.96
C ASP A 117 2.53 13.04 17.43
N ALA A 118 2.33 11.96 16.66
CA ALA A 118 2.22 12.03 15.22
C ALA A 118 1.07 12.95 14.79
N VAL A 119 1.36 13.81 13.83
CA VAL A 119 0.37 14.72 13.24
C VAL A 119 -0.18 14.08 11.97
N ARG A 120 -1.46 13.79 11.98
CA ARG A 120 -2.14 13.21 10.82
C ARG A 120 -2.10 14.19 9.64
N PRO A 121 -1.60 13.76 8.46
CA PRO A 121 -1.69 14.56 7.24
C PRO A 121 -3.15 14.84 6.84
N ASP A 122 -3.40 16.02 6.29
CA ASP A 122 -4.76 16.46 5.89
C ASP A 122 -5.41 15.56 4.84
N TYR A 123 -4.61 14.86 4.03
CA TYR A 123 -5.13 13.93 3.01
C TYR A 123 -5.60 12.60 3.60
N ILE A 124 -5.24 12.27 4.85
CA ILE A 124 -5.74 11.07 5.54
C ILE A 124 -7.04 11.45 6.24
N ILE A 125 -8.16 11.19 5.57
CA ILE A 125 -9.48 11.52 6.07
C ILE A 125 -9.97 10.44 7.03
N SER A 126 -10.33 10.86 8.24
CA SER A 126 -10.97 10.00 9.22
C SER A 126 -12.39 9.62 8.78
N LYS A 127 -12.83 8.40 9.08
CA LYS A 127 -14.25 8.03 8.90
C LYS A 127 -15.21 8.87 9.73
N TYR A 128 -14.75 9.49 10.82
CA TYR A 128 -15.56 10.46 11.56
C TYR A 128 -15.79 11.73 10.75
N ASP A 129 -14.77 12.20 10.02
CA ASP A 129 -14.87 13.38 9.15
C ASP A 129 -15.87 13.13 8.01
N GLU A 130 -15.92 11.90 7.47
CA GLU A 130 -16.86 11.51 6.43
C GLU A 130 -18.32 11.48 6.92
N LEU A 131 -18.54 11.20 8.18
CA LEU A 131 -19.89 11.13 8.77
C LEU A 131 -20.46 12.50 9.15
N GLY A 132 -19.68 13.58 8.96
CA GLY A 132 -20.15 14.95 9.20
C GLY A 132 -20.34 15.27 10.68
N ALA A 133 -19.55 14.66 11.56
CA ALA A 133 -19.53 14.90 12.99
C ALA A 133 -18.79 16.19 13.33
#